data_ac16ce70b7ee04bdddfdd465b35e7473
#
_entry.id   ac16ce70b7ee04bdddfdd465b35e7473
#
_cell.length_a   1.000
_cell.length_b   1.000
_cell.length_c   1.000
_cell.angle_alpha   90.00
_cell.angle_beta   90.00
_cell.angle_gamma   90.00
#
_symmetry.space_group_name_H-M   'P 1'
#
loop_
_entity.id
_entity.type
_entity.pdbx_description
1 polymer ?
#
loop_
_entity_poly.entity_id
_entity_poly.type
_entity_poly.pdbx_seq_one_letter_code
_entity_poly.pdbx_strand_id
1 'polypeptide(L)'
;MKKTMILSASVMMLCAGLAFTGCGKKDSESKGQEKTENKGTACAYNCPATGFGFDLPEGIKITNGYLFTYDLGDVDYDSGVMMGWPLYYDVTEEEYEAQVVENPDQLHAGSPFTVLCVKDVNSEEQAKEKIFAVMEKMMGTVTEEERQTYGALKMLHQENGCIWLATMDKRAEDIREECKAEYNAFYDASEQILGSMKFYTPQAWKGTETGTALSFRTVDVNGDPVDSETLFAENKVTMINIWATTCGPCINEMPELEEMNRELRQKGGAVVGLVADVTADNAEYLEEAQDIIKDTGVTYTNLCTWDGCGNMLEAVGTPTTYFVDSEGKLIGEPILGAHPEKCKEKMEAFLSQAA
;
A
#
# COMPACT_ATOMS: atom_id res chain seq x y z
N MET A 1 -30.63 1.17 -0.18
CA MET A 1 -30.25 0.89 -1.59
C MET A 1 -28.79 0.51 -1.56
N LYS A 2 -28.47 -0.77 -1.71
CA LYS A 2 -27.08 -1.24 -1.81
C LYS A 2 -26.52 -0.73 -3.13
N LYS A 3 -25.55 0.21 -3.09
CA LYS A 3 -24.77 0.58 -4.27
C LYS A 3 -23.91 -0.62 -4.61
N THR A 4 -24.16 -1.21 -5.77
CA THR A 4 -23.30 -2.24 -6.37
C THR A 4 -21.94 -1.58 -6.61
N MET A 5 -20.95 -1.91 -5.77
CA MET A 5 -19.58 -1.44 -5.94
C MET A 5 -18.96 -2.27 -7.08
N ILE A 6 -18.81 -1.63 -8.23
CA ILE A 6 -18.05 -2.21 -9.34
C ILE A 6 -16.58 -2.09 -8.96
N LEU A 7 -15.89 -3.22 -8.82
CA LEU A 7 -14.46 -3.29 -8.54
C LEU A 7 -13.68 -2.79 -9.77
N SER A 8 -13.55 -1.50 -9.90
CA SER A 8 -12.46 -0.86 -10.64
C SER A 8 -11.24 -0.76 -9.69
N ALA A 9 -10.05 -0.43 -10.19
CA ALA A 9 -8.89 -0.09 -9.36
C ALA A 9 -9.27 0.89 -8.23
N SER A 10 -10.28 1.74 -8.46
CA SER A 10 -10.89 2.64 -7.48
C SER A 10 -11.50 1.95 -6.25
N VAL A 11 -11.94 0.69 -6.35
CA VAL A 11 -12.50 -0.05 -5.19
C VAL A 11 -11.40 -0.75 -4.42
N MET A 12 -10.35 -1.22 -5.10
CA MET A 12 -9.14 -1.69 -4.42
C MET A 12 -8.36 -0.52 -3.81
N MET A 13 -8.43 0.71 -4.38
CA MET A 13 -7.93 1.95 -3.73
C MET A 13 -8.62 2.24 -2.38
N LEU A 14 -9.90 1.91 -2.21
CA LEU A 14 -10.60 2.02 -0.92
C LEU A 14 -10.11 1.00 0.12
N CYS A 15 -9.48 -0.09 -0.31
CA CYS A 15 -8.85 -1.08 0.57
C CYS A 15 -7.36 -0.81 0.79
N ALA A 16 -6.69 -0.13 -0.17
CA ALA A 16 -5.31 0.35 -0.06
C ALA A 16 -5.35 1.85 0.31
N GLY A 17 -6.02 2.17 1.41
CA GLY A 17 -6.16 3.56 1.85
C GLY A 17 -4.82 4.27 1.89
N LEU A 18 -4.72 5.34 1.12
CA LEU A 18 -3.72 6.40 1.15
C LEU A 18 -2.26 5.93 1.22
N ALA A 19 -1.58 6.03 0.11
CA ALA A 19 -0.12 6.03 0.10
C ALA A 19 0.40 7.03 1.14
N PHE A 20 1.38 6.61 1.94
CA PHE A 20 2.12 7.47 2.82
C PHE A 20 2.67 8.67 2.04
N THR A 21 2.05 9.82 2.18
CA THR A 21 2.63 11.08 1.75
C THR A 21 3.54 11.53 2.87
N GLY A 22 4.81 11.19 2.74
CA GLY A 22 5.83 11.67 3.65
C GLY A 22 5.85 13.21 3.65
N CYS A 23 5.38 13.81 4.72
CA CYS A 23 5.52 15.24 4.98
C CYS A 23 6.98 15.53 5.29
N GLY A 24 7.73 16.04 4.33
CA GLY A 24 9.10 16.52 4.51
C GLY A 24 9.28 17.82 3.77
N LYS A 25 9.40 18.94 4.50
CA LYS A 25 9.94 20.18 3.92
C LYS A 25 11.36 19.94 3.46
N LYS A 26 11.60 20.13 2.18
CA LYS A 26 12.90 20.06 1.53
C LYS A 26 13.91 21.01 2.15
N ASP A 27 15.11 20.48 2.45
CA ASP A 27 16.33 21.13 1.99
C ASP A 27 16.74 20.49 0.67
N SER A 28 16.90 21.35 -0.32
CA SER A 28 17.05 21.10 -1.74
C SER A 28 18.18 20.13 -2.07
N GLU A 29 17.82 18.94 -2.51
CA GLU A 29 18.42 18.28 -3.67
C GLU A 29 17.49 17.12 -4.04
N SER A 30 16.74 17.32 -5.12
CA SER A 30 15.87 16.30 -5.71
C SER A 30 16.72 15.10 -6.14
N LYS A 31 16.79 14.10 -5.29
CA LYS A 31 17.01 12.74 -5.76
C LYS A 31 15.63 12.17 -6.00
N GLY A 32 15.21 12.22 -7.27
CA GLY A 32 14.13 11.40 -7.77
C GLY A 32 14.29 9.98 -7.23
N GLN A 33 13.18 9.28 -7.06
CA GLN A 33 13.19 7.85 -6.73
C GLN A 33 14.41 7.23 -7.38
N GLU A 34 15.33 6.69 -6.58
CA GLU A 34 16.50 6.01 -7.12
C GLU A 34 15.94 5.01 -8.11
N LYS A 35 16.30 5.20 -9.38
CA LYS A 35 16.09 4.20 -10.41
C LYS A 35 16.79 2.96 -9.88
N THR A 36 16.03 2.09 -9.20
CA THR A 36 16.51 0.77 -8.88
C THR A 36 16.91 0.19 -10.23
N GLU A 37 18.22 0.08 -10.47
CA GLU A 37 18.77 -0.53 -11.67
C GLU A 37 18.35 -1.99 -11.68
N ASN A 38 17.11 -2.21 -12.13
CA ASN A 38 16.62 -3.52 -12.44
C ASN A 38 17.33 -4.00 -13.71
N LYS A 39 18.25 -4.92 -13.57
CA LYS A 39 19.06 -5.52 -14.65
C LYS A 39 18.25 -6.30 -15.71
N GLY A 40 16.96 -6.01 -15.89
CA GLY A 40 16.08 -6.76 -16.79
C GLY A 40 15.35 -5.95 -17.86
N THR A 41 14.78 -4.78 -17.54
CA THR A 41 14.01 -3.99 -18.52
C THR A 41 14.09 -2.51 -18.20
N ALA A 42 14.77 -1.72 -19.02
CA ALA A 42 14.71 -0.26 -18.93
C ALA A 42 13.39 0.22 -19.56
N CYS A 43 12.33 0.34 -18.76
CA CYS A 43 11.10 1.05 -19.09
C CYS A 43 11.01 2.35 -18.29
N ALA A 44 10.28 3.34 -18.81
CA ALA A 44 10.04 4.59 -18.09
C ALA A 44 9.17 4.37 -16.84
N TYR A 45 8.21 3.45 -16.92
CA TYR A 45 7.28 3.11 -15.85
C TYR A 45 7.44 1.63 -15.49
N ASN A 46 7.61 1.33 -14.21
CA ASN A 46 7.87 -0.03 -13.73
C ASN A 46 7.08 -0.36 -12.47
N CYS A 47 6.59 -1.61 -12.41
CA CYS A 47 6.01 -2.24 -11.25
C CYS A 47 6.84 -3.49 -10.87
N PRO A 48 7.94 -3.32 -10.12
CA PRO A 48 8.86 -4.42 -9.80
C PRO A 48 8.22 -5.57 -9.03
N ALA A 49 7.36 -5.27 -8.09
CA ALA A 49 6.72 -6.29 -7.25
C ALA A 49 5.68 -7.10 -8.03
N THR A 50 5.01 -6.48 -9.02
CA THR A 50 4.10 -7.17 -9.95
C THR A 50 4.84 -7.76 -11.15
N GLY A 51 6.04 -7.29 -11.46
CA GLY A 51 6.92 -7.83 -12.50
C GLY A 51 6.58 -7.37 -13.92
N PHE A 52 6.22 -6.11 -14.12
CA PHE A 52 6.03 -5.52 -15.44
C PHE A 52 6.56 -4.09 -15.56
N GLY A 53 6.79 -3.67 -16.79
CA GLY A 53 7.12 -2.29 -17.11
C GLY A 53 6.62 -1.90 -18.50
N PHE A 54 6.44 -0.60 -18.73
CA PHE A 54 6.01 -0.07 -20.01
C PHE A 54 6.61 1.31 -20.30
N ASP A 55 6.59 1.67 -21.57
CA ASP A 55 6.89 2.99 -22.07
C ASP A 55 5.61 3.58 -22.70
N LEU A 56 5.47 4.91 -22.68
CA LEU A 56 4.39 5.55 -23.40
C LEU A 56 4.66 5.46 -24.92
N PRO A 57 3.63 5.22 -25.74
CA PRO A 57 3.75 5.24 -27.18
C PRO A 57 4.26 6.57 -27.72
N GLU A 58 4.92 6.53 -28.88
CA GLU A 58 5.41 7.75 -29.55
C GLU A 58 4.27 8.75 -29.74
N GLY A 59 4.51 10.01 -29.38
CA GLY A 59 3.53 11.10 -29.46
C GLY A 59 2.69 11.31 -28.21
N ILE A 60 2.68 10.40 -27.25
CA ILE A 60 2.03 10.60 -25.95
C ILE A 60 3.04 11.16 -24.95
N LYS A 61 2.72 12.33 -24.41
CA LYS A 61 3.53 13.01 -23.39
C LYS A 61 2.63 13.44 -22.25
N ILE A 62 3.12 13.26 -21.04
CA ILE A 62 2.50 13.75 -19.82
C ILE A 62 3.24 15.04 -19.43
N THR A 63 2.53 16.17 -19.42
CA THR A 63 3.07 17.50 -19.20
C THR A 63 2.27 18.36 -18.24
N ASN A 64 0.95 18.18 -18.21
CA ASN A 64 0.03 18.92 -17.35
C ASN A 64 -0.44 18.10 -16.17
N GLY A 65 -0.35 16.77 -16.28
CA GLY A 65 -0.65 15.82 -15.23
C GLY A 65 0.60 15.18 -14.66
N TYR A 66 0.40 14.32 -13.66
CA TYR A 66 1.43 13.49 -13.05
C TYR A 66 1.08 12.02 -13.23
N LEU A 67 1.95 11.27 -13.89
CA LEU A 67 1.80 9.84 -14.14
C LEU A 67 2.88 9.06 -13.41
N PHE A 68 2.48 8.13 -12.55
CA PHE A 68 3.37 7.17 -11.92
C PHE A 68 2.72 5.78 -11.85
N THR A 69 3.45 4.80 -11.35
CA THR A 69 2.96 3.45 -11.18
C THR A 69 2.78 3.12 -9.70
N TYR A 70 1.60 2.60 -9.37
CA TYR A 70 1.40 1.88 -8.12
C TYR A 70 1.78 0.43 -8.28
N ASP A 71 2.50 -0.12 -7.32
CA ASP A 71 2.95 -1.49 -7.29
C ASP A 71 2.76 -2.07 -5.88
N LEU A 72 1.57 -2.61 -5.64
CA LEU A 72 1.18 -3.11 -4.33
C LEU A 72 1.93 -4.38 -3.92
N GLY A 73 2.50 -5.11 -4.88
CA GLY A 73 3.05 -6.43 -4.61
C GLY A 73 1.95 -7.45 -4.28
N ASP A 74 2.25 -8.40 -3.39
CA ASP A 74 1.29 -9.44 -2.99
C ASP A 74 0.10 -8.82 -2.23
N VAL A 75 -1.09 -8.95 -2.78
CA VAL A 75 -2.30 -8.27 -2.26
C VAL A 75 -2.86 -8.88 -0.97
N ASP A 76 -2.45 -10.09 -0.63
CA ASP A 76 -2.83 -10.78 0.60
C ASP A 76 -1.71 -11.75 0.99
N TYR A 77 -0.73 -11.25 1.68
CA TYR A 77 0.51 -11.88 2.15
C TYR A 77 0.68 -13.37 1.78
N ASP A 78 1.69 -13.72 0.96
CA ASP A 78 1.91 -15.07 0.43
C ASP A 78 0.75 -15.65 -0.41
N SER A 79 -0.21 -14.82 -0.81
CA SER A 79 -1.26 -15.27 -1.73
C SER A 79 -0.70 -15.63 -3.10
N GLY A 80 0.41 -15.03 -3.49
CA GLY A 80 1.00 -15.13 -4.83
C GLY A 80 0.16 -14.42 -5.89
N VAL A 81 -0.71 -13.48 -5.49
CA VAL A 81 -1.43 -12.57 -6.37
C VAL A 81 -0.88 -11.16 -6.15
N MET A 82 -0.12 -10.64 -7.11
CA MET A 82 0.44 -9.30 -7.09
C MET A 82 -0.36 -8.38 -7.99
N MET A 83 -0.37 -7.08 -7.68
CA MET A 83 -1.12 -6.08 -8.41
C MET A 83 -0.34 -4.79 -8.60
N GLY A 84 -0.40 -4.23 -9.81
CA GLY A 84 0.17 -2.94 -10.13
C GLY A 84 -0.63 -2.23 -11.22
N TRP A 85 -0.59 -0.90 -11.22
CA TRP A 85 -1.30 -0.09 -12.20
C TRP A 85 -0.65 1.29 -12.40
N PRO A 86 -0.78 1.90 -13.57
CA PRO A 86 -0.46 3.31 -13.75
C PRO A 86 -1.56 4.17 -13.15
N LEU A 87 -1.18 5.28 -12.55
CA LEU A 87 -2.11 6.26 -12.02
C LEU A 87 -1.76 7.64 -12.54
N TYR A 88 -2.71 8.25 -13.22
CA TYR A 88 -2.62 9.61 -13.71
C TYR A 88 -3.40 10.55 -12.80
N TYR A 89 -2.74 11.58 -12.26
CA TYR A 89 -3.36 12.69 -11.58
C TYR A 89 -3.46 13.91 -12.50
N ASP A 90 -4.50 14.69 -12.34
CA ASP A 90 -4.74 15.93 -13.10
C ASP A 90 -4.04 17.16 -12.50
N VAL A 91 -2.92 16.95 -11.87
CA VAL A 91 -2.01 17.94 -11.27
C VAL A 91 -0.60 17.63 -11.70
N THR A 92 0.29 18.61 -11.67
CA THR A 92 1.72 18.39 -11.86
C THR A 92 2.32 17.63 -10.67
N GLU A 93 3.50 17.04 -10.81
CA GLU A 93 4.21 16.36 -9.71
C GLU A 93 4.43 17.31 -8.51
N GLU A 94 4.79 18.56 -8.76
CA GLU A 94 4.99 19.58 -7.72
C GLU A 94 3.67 19.93 -7.00
N GLU A 95 2.57 20.06 -7.73
CA GLU A 95 1.24 20.28 -7.14
C GLU A 95 0.75 19.06 -6.37
N TYR A 96 1.02 17.84 -6.87
CA TYR A 96 0.70 16.59 -6.18
C TYR A 96 1.42 16.51 -4.82
N GLU A 97 2.73 16.73 -4.81
CA GLU A 97 3.53 16.74 -3.58
C GLU A 97 3.02 17.76 -2.55
N ALA A 98 2.52 18.92 -3.01
CA ALA A 98 1.99 19.96 -2.15
C ALA A 98 0.56 19.67 -1.64
N GLN A 99 -0.30 19.11 -2.51
CA GLN A 99 -1.74 18.96 -2.22
C GLN A 99 -2.11 17.65 -1.56
N VAL A 100 -1.33 16.60 -1.78
CA VAL A 100 -1.63 15.26 -1.26
C VAL A 100 -1.74 15.22 0.28
N VAL A 101 -1.08 16.15 0.96
CA VAL A 101 -1.14 16.32 2.43
C VAL A 101 -2.19 17.33 2.86
N GLU A 102 -2.36 18.42 2.09
CA GLU A 102 -3.20 19.55 2.49
C GLU A 102 -4.67 19.41 2.07
N ASN A 103 -4.92 18.83 0.88
CA ASN A 103 -6.26 18.75 0.30
C ASN A 103 -6.41 17.53 -0.62
N PRO A 104 -6.32 16.30 -0.12
CA PRO A 104 -6.37 15.08 -0.94
C PRO A 104 -7.68 14.93 -1.73
N ASP A 105 -8.79 15.44 -1.22
CA ASP A 105 -10.11 15.40 -1.87
C ASP A 105 -10.21 16.25 -3.15
N GLN A 106 -9.21 17.12 -3.41
CA GLN A 106 -9.13 17.93 -4.62
C GLN A 106 -8.29 17.28 -5.73
N LEU A 107 -7.71 16.13 -5.45
CA LEU A 107 -6.95 15.36 -6.42
C LEU A 107 -7.88 14.44 -7.20
N HIS A 108 -7.98 14.64 -8.51
CA HIS A 108 -8.69 13.72 -9.39
C HIS A 108 -7.67 12.83 -10.10
N ALA A 109 -7.98 11.56 -10.15
CA ALA A 109 -7.09 10.57 -10.71
C ALA A 109 -7.82 9.58 -11.60
N GLY A 110 -7.09 8.97 -12.53
CA GLY A 110 -7.60 7.89 -13.36
C GLY A 110 -6.53 6.88 -13.73
N SER A 111 -6.90 5.62 -13.72
CA SER A 111 -6.10 4.53 -14.26
C SER A 111 -6.80 3.94 -15.47
N PRO A 112 -6.10 3.70 -16.58
CA PRO A 112 -6.71 3.05 -17.74
C PRO A 112 -6.77 1.53 -17.61
N PHE A 113 -5.91 0.92 -16.81
CA PHE A 113 -5.86 -0.53 -16.63
C PHE A 113 -5.16 -0.91 -15.31
N THR A 114 -5.48 -2.12 -14.85
CA THR A 114 -4.78 -2.77 -13.74
C THR A 114 -4.19 -4.09 -14.24
N VAL A 115 -2.95 -4.39 -13.82
CA VAL A 115 -2.27 -5.64 -14.13
C VAL A 115 -2.15 -6.47 -12.87
N LEU A 116 -2.54 -7.73 -12.97
CA LEU A 116 -2.34 -8.73 -11.92
C LEU A 116 -1.31 -9.75 -12.40
N CYS A 117 -0.37 -10.11 -11.55
CA CYS A 117 0.50 -11.26 -11.75
C CYS A 117 0.17 -12.34 -10.72
N VAL A 118 -0.07 -13.54 -11.19
CA VAL A 118 -0.40 -14.69 -10.32
C VAL A 118 0.72 -15.71 -10.41
N LYS A 119 1.33 -16.03 -9.26
CA LYS A 119 2.41 -17.03 -9.13
C LYS A 119 1.85 -18.44 -8.92
N ASP A 120 2.69 -19.42 -9.24
CA ASP A 120 2.44 -20.85 -9.01
C ASP A 120 1.17 -21.36 -9.69
N VAL A 121 0.96 -20.90 -10.92
CA VAL A 121 -0.16 -21.28 -11.79
C VAL A 121 0.34 -21.66 -13.19
N ASN A 122 -0.41 -22.56 -13.85
CA ASN A 122 -0.04 -23.09 -15.16
C ASN A 122 -1.07 -22.80 -16.25
N SER A 123 -2.20 -22.20 -15.89
CA SER A 123 -3.25 -21.82 -16.84
C SER A 123 -3.95 -20.54 -16.40
N GLU A 124 -4.54 -19.83 -17.37
CA GLU A 124 -5.36 -18.64 -17.13
C GLU A 124 -6.54 -18.93 -16.19
N GLU A 125 -7.15 -20.11 -16.29
CA GLU A 125 -8.25 -20.53 -15.43
C GLU A 125 -7.80 -20.63 -13.97
N GLN A 126 -6.66 -21.29 -13.70
CA GLN A 126 -6.08 -21.37 -12.35
C GLN A 126 -5.73 -19.99 -11.79
N ALA A 127 -5.21 -19.10 -12.64
CA ALA A 127 -4.91 -17.74 -12.22
C ALA A 127 -6.17 -16.96 -11.81
N LYS A 128 -7.25 -17.06 -12.60
CA LYS A 128 -8.55 -16.44 -12.29
C LYS A 128 -9.17 -17.01 -11.01
N GLU A 129 -9.14 -18.33 -10.83
CA GLU A 129 -9.64 -18.96 -9.61
C GLU A 129 -8.88 -18.48 -8.36
N LYS A 130 -7.55 -18.35 -8.47
CA LYS A 130 -6.72 -17.85 -7.38
C LYS A 130 -7.02 -16.39 -7.04
N ILE A 131 -7.22 -15.54 -8.04
CA ILE A 131 -7.67 -14.15 -7.86
C ILE A 131 -9.01 -14.11 -7.11
N PHE A 132 -10.00 -14.91 -7.54
CA PHE A 132 -11.30 -14.95 -6.87
C PHE A 132 -11.21 -15.42 -5.42
N ALA A 133 -10.37 -16.41 -5.13
CA ALA A 133 -10.19 -16.89 -3.77
C ALA A 133 -9.61 -15.80 -2.86
N VAL A 134 -8.64 -15.03 -3.36
CA VAL A 134 -8.08 -13.88 -2.62
C VAL A 134 -9.13 -12.78 -2.40
N MET A 135 -9.91 -12.45 -3.43
CA MET A 135 -10.98 -11.46 -3.33
C MET A 135 -12.05 -11.89 -2.30
N GLU A 136 -12.48 -13.16 -2.32
CA GLU A 136 -13.46 -13.69 -1.35
C GLU A 136 -12.93 -13.61 0.08
N LYS A 137 -11.64 -13.86 0.28
CA LYS A 137 -10.99 -13.74 1.58
C LYS A 137 -10.96 -12.29 2.08
N MET A 138 -10.62 -11.33 1.20
CA MET A 138 -10.45 -9.93 1.57
C MET A 138 -11.79 -9.17 1.73
N MET A 139 -12.78 -9.47 0.87
CA MET A 139 -14.00 -8.67 0.74
C MET A 139 -15.28 -9.44 1.08
N GLY A 140 -15.20 -10.73 1.34
CA GLY A 140 -16.35 -11.61 1.49
C GLY A 140 -16.85 -12.14 0.14
N THR A 141 -18.11 -12.59 0.09
CA THR A 141 -18.67 -13.29 -1.08
C THR A 141 -18.57 -12.45 -2.34
N VAL A 142 -17.84 -12.95 -3.34
CA VAL A 142 -17.76 -12.37 -4.68
C VAL A 142 -19.04 -12.73 -5.46
N THR A 143 -19.75 -11.72 -5.92
CA THR A 143 -21.00 -11.88 -6.67
C THR A 143 -20.76 -12.44 -8.07
N GLU A 144 -21.81 -12.99 -8.72
CA GLU A 144 -21.72 -13.48 -10.10
C GLU A 144 -21.39 -12.35 -11.10
N GLU A 145 -21.86 -11.13 -10.86
CA GLU A 145 -21.54 -9.95 -11.68
C GLU A 145 -20.05 -9.61 -11.58
N GLU A 146 -19.48 -9.65 -10.38
CA GLU A 146 -18.05 -9.46 -10.16
C GLU A 146 -17.24 -10.59 -10.82
N ARG A 147 -17.65 -11.85 -10.69
CA ARG A 147 -17.01 -12.98 -11.38
C ARG A 147 -17.02 -12.82 -12.90
N GLN A 148 -18.10 -12.29 -13.48
CA GLN A 148 -18.17 -12.02 -14.93
C GLN A 148 -17.23 -10.87 -15.32
N THR A 149 -17.14 -9.82 -14.53
CA THR A 149 -16.23 -8.70 -14.77
C THR A 149 -14.76 -9.14 -14.71
N TYR A 150 -14.40 -9.92 -13.69
CA TYR A 150 -13.06 -10.51 -13.60
C TYR A 150 -12.84 -11.70 -14.53
N GLY A 151 -13.89 -12.35 -14.98
CA GLY A 151 -13.83 -13.32 -16.08
C GLY A 151 -13.36 -12.71 -17.40
N ALA A 152 -13.53 -11.38 -17.56
CA ALA A 152 -13.05 -10.61 -18.71
C ALA A 152 -11.57 -10.19 -18.62
N LEU A 153 -10.81 -10.64 -17.60
CA LEU A 153 -9.37 -10.43 -17.52
C LEU A 153 -8.68 -10.95 -18.79
N LYS A 154 -7.91 -10.08 -19.43
CA LYS A 154 -7.13 -10.39 -20.62
C LYS A 154 -5.77 -10.94 -20.22
N MET A 155 -5.44 -12.15 -20.65
CA MET A 155 -4.10 -12.69 -20.48
C MET A 155 -3.10 -11.90 -21.33
N LEU A 156 -2.03 -11.42 -20.69
CA LEU A 156 -0.96 -10.66 -21.34
C LEU A 156 0.28 -11.50 -21.59
N HIS A 157 0.70 -12.28 -20.58
CA HIS A 157 1.96 -13.02 -20.61
C HIS A 157 1.91 -14.22 -19.68
N GLN A 158 2.74 -15.23 -19.98
CA GLN A 158 2.99 -16.39 -19.10
C GLN A 158 4.44 -16.79 -19.17
N GLU A 159 5.10 -16.81 -18.02
CA GLU A 159 6.50 -17.23 -17.91
C GLU A 159 6.81 -17.69 -16.48
N ASN A 160 7.65 -18.72 -16.35
CA ASN A 160 8.22 -19.18 -15.06
C ASN A 160 7.20 -19.41 -13.94
N GLY A 161 6.03 -19.97 -14.26
CA GLY A 161 4.95 -20.22 -13.29
C GLY A 161 4.17 -18.97 -12.90
N CYS A 162 4.39 -17.85 -13.56
CA CYS A 162 3.63 -16.62 -13.42
C CYS A 162 2.73 -16.38 -14.63
N ILE A 163 1.54 -15.88 -14.38
CA ILE A 163 0.60 -15.43 -15.42
C ILE A 163 0.21 -13.99 -15.13
N TRP A 164 0.40 -13.11 -16.12
CA TRP A 164 -0.02 -11.71 -16.06
C TRP A 164 -1.34 -11.54 -16.80
N LEU A 165 -2.30 -10.93 -16.10
CA LEU A 165 -3.62 -10.62 -16.61
C LEU A 165 -3.88 -9.12 -16.43
N ALA A 166 -4.68 -8.52 -17.31
CA ALA A 166 -5.10 -7.13 -17.17
C ALA A 166 -6.61 -7.00 -17.19
N THR A 167 -7.11 -6.04 -16.42
CA THR A 167 -8.46 -5.50 -16.56
C THR A 167 -8.38 -4.06 -17.06
N MET A 168 -9.36 -3.66 -17.87
CA MET A 168 -9.52 -2.26 -18.29
C MET A 168 -10.40 -1.55 -17.28
N ASP A 169 -9.91 -0.42 -16.80
CA ASP A 169 -10.64 0.42 -15.88
C ASP A 169 -11.59 1.38 -16.61
N LYS A 170 -12.58 1.91 -15.91
CA LYS A 170 -13.45 2.93 -16.48
C LYS A 170 -12.69 4.24 -16.61
N ARG A 171 -12.97 4.95 -17.72
CA ARG A 171 -12.42 6.29 -17.91
C ARG A 171 -12.91 7.22 -16.80
N ALA A 172 -12.00 7.96 -16.15
CA ALA A 172 -12.35 9.01 -15.20
C ALA A 172 -13.04 10.18 -15.93
N GLU A 173 -14.11 10.69 -15.33
CA GLU A 173 -14.93 11.76 -15.93
C GLU A 173 -14.61 13.14 -15.33
N ASP A 174 -14.07 13.17 -14.12
CA ASP A 174 -13.83 14.35 -13.29
C ASP A 174 -12.42 14.96 -13.42
N ILE A 175 -11.66 14.52 -14.40
CA ILE A 175 -10.34 15.10 -14.76
C ILE A 175 -10.50 16.59 -15.17
N ARG A 176 -9.64 17.45 -14.63
CA ARG A 176 -9.60 18.89 -14.95
C ARG A 176 -9.47 19.12 -16.46
N GLU A 177 -10.14 20.16 -16.95
CA GLU A 177 -10.28 20.44 -18.40
C GLU A 177 -8.94 20.55 -19.12
N GLU A 178 -7.95 21.19 -18.49
CA GLU A 178 -6.59 21.36 -19.03
C GLU A 178 -5.82 20.03 -19.18
N CYS A 179 -6.19 19.00 -18.41
CA CYS A 179 -5.56 17.68 -18.40
C CYS A 179 -6.33 16.63 -19.22
N LYS A 180 -7.60 16.90 -19.57
CA LYS A 180 -8.47 15.93 -20.26
C LYS A 180 -7.91 15.40 -21.56
N ALA A 181 -7.33 16.25 -22.40
CA ALA A 181 -6.78 15.82 -23.68
C ALA A 181 -5.61 14.86 -23.51
N GLU A 182 -4.75 15.13 -22.54
CA GLU A 182 -3.59 14.32 -22.19
C GLU A 182 -4.02 12.98 -21.58
N TYR A 183 -4.91 13.02 -20.58
CA TYR A 183 -5.47 11.83 -19.97
C TYR A 183 -6.21 10.93 -20.99
N ASN A 184 -7.02 11.53 -21.87
CA ASN A 184 -7.72 10.78 -22.89
C ASN A 184 -6.77 10.11 -23.88
N ALA A 185 -5.69 10.81 -24.30
CA ALA A 185 -4.68 10.20 -25.17
C ALA A 185 -3.98 9.01 -24.49
N PHE A 186 -3.65 9.15 -23.21
CA PHE A 186 -3.08 8.07 -22.41
C PHE A 186 -4.07 6.88 -22.27
N TYR A 187 -5.33 7.16 -21.92
CA TYR A 187 -6.36 6.15 -21.81
C TYR A 187 -6.62 5.40 -23.13
N ASP A 188 -6.73 6.12 -24.24
CA ASP A 188 -6.96 5.54 -25.58
C ASP A 188 -5.79 4.68 -26.07
N ALA A 189 -4.59 4.93 -25.56
CA ALA A 189 -3.40 4.14 -25.89
C ALA A 189 -3.25 2.85 -25.07
N SER A 190 -4.15 2.55 -24.14
CA SER A 190 -4.05 1.42 -23.19
C SER A 190 -3.78 0.09 -23.88
N GLU A 191 -4.50 -0.23 -24.94
CA GLU A 191 -4.31 -1.49 -25.68
C GLU A 191 -2.91 -1.57 -26.32
N GLN A 192 -2.38 -0.45 -26.82
CA GLN A 192 -1.03 -0.38 -27.38
C GLN A 192 0.02 -0.54 -26.27
N ILE A 193 -0.20 0.09 -25.11
CA ILE A 193 0.67 -0.03 -23.92
C ILE A 193 0.70 -1.48 -23.46
N LEU A 194 -0.48 -2.10 -23.23
CA LEU A 194 -0.59 -3.50 -22.83
C LEU A 194 0.09 -4.46 -23.82
N GLY A 195 -0.03 -4.18 -25.14
CA GLY A 195 0.60 -4.99 -26.18
C GLY A 195 2.12 -4.84 -26.28
N SER A 196 2.71 -3.79 -25.71
CA SER A 196 4.15 -3.50 -25.72
C SER A 196 4.82 -3.67 -24.35
N MET A 197 4.08 -4.10 -23.33
CA MET A 197 4.62 -4.34 -21.99
C MET A 197 5.78 -5.32 -22.01
N LYS A 198 6.72 -5.09 -21.12
CA LYS A 198 7.81 -6.00 -20.80
C LYS A 198 7.53 -6.66 -19.46
N PHE A 199 7.71 -7.97 -19.41
CA PHE A 199 7.49 -8.77 -18.21
C PHE A 199 8.81 -9.32 -17.69
N TYR A 200 8.89 -9.45 -16.36
CA TYR A 200 10.05 -9.97 -15.66
C TYR A 200 9.63 -10.64 -14.36
N THR A 201 10.52 -11.41 -13.75
CA THR A 201 10.20 -12.08 -12.48
C THR A 201 9.82 -11.06 -11.41
N PRO A 202 8.60 -11.16 -10.82
CA PRO A 202 8.16 -10.29 -9.74
C PRO A 202 9.15 -10.29 -8.57
N GLN A 203 9.45 -9.09 -8.06
CA GLN A 203 10.32 -8.91 -6.91
C GLN A 203 9.45 -8.70 -5.67
N ALA A 204 9.65 -9.51 -4.64
CA ALA A 204 8.92 -9.31 -3.40
C ALA A 204 9.23 -7.93 -2.83
N TRP A 205 8.19 -7.16 -2.47
CA TRP A 205 8.37 -5.98 -1.65
C TRP A 205 8.91 -6.40 -0.28
N LYS A 206 9.92 -5.71 0.20
CA LYS A 206 10.61 -6.07 1.43
C LYS A 206 10.46 -5.03 2.53
N GLY A 207 9.86 -3.89 2.20
CA GLY A 207 9.81 -2.76 3.11
C GLY A 207 11.18 -2.18 3.42
N THR A 208 11.24 -1.39 4.48
CA THR A 208 12.48 -0.85 5.00
C THR A 208 13.42 -1.97 5.46
N GLU A 209 14.69 -1.85 5.13
CA GLU A 209 15.70 -2.90 5.34
C GLU A 209 15.84 -3.30 6.82
N THR A 210 15.88 -4.60 7.07
CA THR A 210 16.16 -5.17 8.40
C THR A 210 17.49 -4.66 8.93
N GLY A 211 17.52 -4.28 10.21
CA GLY A 211 18.68 -3.67 10.85
C GLY A 211 18.70 -2.13 10.78
N THR A 212 17.80 -1.52 10.01
CA THR A 212 17.63 -0.05 10.03
C THR A 212 17.21 0.41 11.42
N ALA A 213 17.91 1.40 11.94
CA ALA A 213 17.58 1.99 13.22
C ALA A 213 16.49 3.06 13.07
N LEU A 214 15.44 2.94 13.86
CA LEU A 214 14.37 3.92 13.95
C LEU A 214 14.67 4.93 15.05
N SER A 215 14.69 6.22 14.71
CA SER A 215 14.89 7.31 15.67
C SER A 215 13.94 8.45 15.32
N PHE A 216 12.95 8.69 16.16
CA PHE A 216 11.94 9.72 15.95
C PHE A 216 11.43 10.31 17.26
N ARG A 217 10.82 11.47 17.16
CA ARG A 217 9.97 12.08 18.18
C ARG A 217 8.66 12.48 17.55
N THR A 218 7.58 12.12 18.20
CA THR A 218 6.22 12.43 17.76
C THR A 218 5.31 12.61 18.98
N VAL A 219 4.02 12.71 18.75
CA VAL A 219 3.00 12.59 19.78
C VAL A 219 2.09 11.41 19.47
N ASP A 220 1.43 10.88 20.48
CA ASP A 220 0.32 9.94 20.25
C ASP A 220 -0.97 10.69 19.87
N VAL A 221 -2.00 9.97 19.55
CA VAL A 221 -3.33 10.53 19.19
C VAL A 221 -4.02 11.30 20.34
N ASN A 222 -3.49 11.26 21.56
CA ASN A 222 -3.96 12.03 22.71
C ASN A 222 -3.12 13.29 22.93
N GLY A 223 -2.05 13.48 22.14
CA GLY A 223 -1.12 14.60 22.24
C GLY A 223 0.02 14.38 23.24
N ASP A 224 0.16 13.17 23.79
CA ASP A 224 1.25 12.84 24.70
C ASP A 224 2.55 12.62 23.90
N PRO A 225 3.68 13.24 24.33
CA PRO A 225 4.94 13.13 23.61
C PRO A 225 5.52 11.72 23.68
N VAL A 226 5.97 11.20 22.53
CA VAL A 226 6.60 9.89 22.39
C VAL A 226 8.01 10.03 21.82
N ASP A 227 8.98 9.46 22.53
CA ASP A 227 10.37 9.33 22.09
C ASP A 227 10.66 7.86 21.79
N SER A 228 11.13 7.58 20.57
CA SER A 228 11.37 6.20 20.10
C SER A 228 12.38 5.44 20.95
N GLU A 229 13.42 6.10 21.49
CA GLU A 229 14.43 5.45 22.32
C GLU A 229 13.78 4.89 23.60
N THR A 230 12.92 5.67 24.26
CA THR A 230 12.18 5.23 25.43
C THR A 230 11.16 4.14 25.06
N LEU A 231 10.40 4.35 24.00
CA LEU A 231 9.36 3.42 23.54
C LEU A 231 9.92 2.01 23.31
N PHE A 232 11.06 1.90 22.64
CA PHE A 232 11.64 0.59 22.31
C PHE A 232 12.40 -0.01 23.50
N ALA A 233 13.12 0.80 24.31
CA ALA A 233 13.87 0.30 25.45
C ALA A 233 13.01 -0.34 26.55
N GLU A 234 11.71 0.00 26.61
CA GLU A 234 10.77 -0.59 27.57
C GLU A 234 10.34 -2.01 27.19
N ASN A 235 10.62 -2.46 25.97
CA ASN A 235 10.15 -3.74 25.43
C ASN A 235 11.31 -4.51 24.80
N LYS A 236 11.25 -5.85 24.87
CA LYS A 236 12.19 -6.71 24.13
C LYS A 236 11.94 -6.64 22.63
N VAL A 237 10.67 -6.60 22.24
CA VAL A 237 10.20 -6.48 20.86
C VAL A 237 8.94 -5.62 20.82
N THR A 238 8.95 -4.63 19.93
CA THR A 238 7.79 -3.78 19.64
C THR A 238 7.29 -4.07 18.22
N MET A 239 6.01 -4.36 18.08
CA MET A 239 5.33 -4.44 16.81
C MET A 239 4.72 -3.08 16.47
N ILE A 240 5.06 -2.51 15.31
CA ILE A 240 4.45 -1.27 14.79
C ILE A 240 3.48 -1.67 13.68
N ASN A 241 2.19 -1.50 13.94
CA ASN A 241 1.12 -1.70 12.96
C ASN A 241 0.74 -0.34 12.37
N ILE A 242 1.02 -0.17 11.07
CA ILE A 242 0.70 1.04 10.31
C ILE A 242 -0.71 0.88 9.76
N TRP A 243 -1.62 1.79 10.14
CA TRP A 243 -3.01 1.76 9.77
C TRP A 243 -3.53 3.15 9.37
N ALA A 244 -4.69 3.25 8.75
CA ALA A 244 -5.32 4.51 8.37
C ALA A 244 -6.80 4.53 8.78
N THR A 245 -7.36 5.72 9.01
CA THR A 245 -8.77 5.89 9.44
C THR A 245 -9.76 5.35 8.41
N THR A 246 -9.42 5.37 7.15
CA THR A 246 -10.21 4.85 6.03
C THR A 246 -10.00 3.35 5.74
N CYS A 247 -9.06 2.70 6.45
CA CYS A 247 -8.68 1.31 6.19
C CYS A 247 -9.58 0.31 6.91
N GLY A 248 -10.61 -0.19 6.25
CA GLY A 248 -11.53 -1.19 6.81
C GLY A 248 -10.87 -2.45 7.35
N PRO A 249 -9.97 -3.12 6.61
CA PRO A 249 -9.21 -4.29 7.12
C PRO A 249 -8.41 -3.99 8.38
N CYS A 250 -7.80 -2.78 8.46
CA CYS A 250 -7.04 -2.36 9.64
C CYS A 250 -7.93 -2.30 10.89
N ILE A 251 -9.09 -1.64 10.75
CA ILE A 251 -10.06 -1.46 11.83
C ILE A 251 -10.58 -2.82 12.30
N ASN A 252 -10.81 -3.74 11.37
CA ASN A 252 -11.32 -5.07 11.68
C ASN A 252 -10.32 -5.93 12.47
N GLU A 253 -8.99 -5.78 12.26
CA GLU A 253 -7.98 -6.55 13.00
C GLU A 253 -7.64 -5.97 14.38
N MET A 254 -7.97 -4.69 14.66
CA MET A 254 -7.62 -4.01 15.90
C MET A 254 -8.00 -4.75 17.18
N PRO A 255 -9.20 -5.34 17.31
CA PRO A 255 -9.56 -6.10 18.52
C PRO A 255 -8.64 -7.31 18.76
N GLU A 256 -8.21 -8.00 17.70
CA GLU A 256 -7.28 -9.14 17.80
C GLU A 256 -5.87 -8.66 18.16
N LEU A 257 -5.43 -7.53 17.62
CA LEU A 257 -4.15 -6.91 17.99
C LEU A 257 -4.14 -6.45 19.45
N GLU A 258 -5.26 -5.97 19.99
CA GLU A 258 -5.38 -5.63 21.40
C GLU A 258 -5.29 -6.88 22.31
N GLU A 259 -5.95 -7.98 21.94
CA GLU A 259 -5.83 -9.24 22.68
C GLU A 259 -4.38 -9.74 22.66
N MET A 260 -3.74 -9.73 21.50
CA MET A 260 -2.32 -10.06 21.33
C MET A 260 -1.42 -9.15 22.18
N ASN A 261 -1.65 -7.84 22.20
CA ASN A 261 -0.89 -6.90 23.02
C ASN A 261 -0.94 -7.27 24.50
N ARG A 262 -2.12 -7.59 25.03
CA ARG A 262 -2.28 -8.01 26.44
C ARG A 262 -1.51 -9.27 26.78
N GLU A 263 -1.52 -10.26 25.88
CA GLU A 263 -0.79 -11.51 26.08
C GLU A 263 0.73 -11.30 26.00
N LEU A 264 1.21 -10.54 25.02
CA LEU A 264 2.64 -10.38 24.74
C LEU A 264 3.32 -9.43 25.71
N ARG A 265 2.63 -8.46 26.30
CA ARG A 265 3.20 -7.57 27.32
C ARG A 265 3.82 -8.35 28.48
N GLN A 266 3.25 -9.46 28.90
CA GLN A 266 3.78 -10.31 29.97
C GLN A 266 5.09 -11.00 29.57
N LYS A 267 5.37 -11.11 28.26
CA LYS A 267 6.57 -11.71 27.69
C LYS A 267 7.63 -10.67 27.29
N GLY A 268 7.34 -9.36 27.47
CA GLY A 268 8.20 -8.25 27.07
C GLY A 268 7.95 -7.76 25.63
N GLY A 269 6.83 -8.09 25.03
CA GLY A 269 6.38 -7.58 23.74
C GLY A 269 5.40 -6.42 23.90
N ALA A 270 5.30 -5.58 22.88
CA ALA A 270 4.29 -4.52 22.79
C ALA A 270 3.76 -4.37 21.37
N VAL A 271 2.51 -3.93 21.26
CA VAL A 271 1.91 -3.43 20.01
C VAL A 271 1.83 -1.91 20.09
N VAL A 272 2.16 -1.26 18.98
CA VAL A 272 2.03 0.19 18.78
C VAL A 272 1.37 0.42 17.43
N GLY A 273 0.34 1.24 17.37
CA GLY A 273 -0.25 1.71 16.12
C GLY A 273 0.53 2.92 15.59
N LEU A 274 0.60 3.07 14.27
CA LEU A 274 1.03 4.28 13.59
C LEU A 274 -0.07 4.68 12.60
N VAL A 275 -0.73 5.82 12.85
CA VAL A 275 -1.89 6.25 12.07
C VAL A 275 -1.39 7.05 10.86
N ALA A 276 -1.39 6.41 9.70
CA ALA A 276 -0.74 6.90 8.48
C ALA A 276 -1.26 8.24 7.97
N ASP A 277 -2.54 8.51 8.14
CA ASP A 277 -3.26 9.69 7.67
C ASP A 277 -3.50 10.74 8.76
N VAL A 278 -2.86 10.59 9.94
CA VAL A 278 -3.01 11.52 11.07
C VAL A 278 -1.70 12.20 11.41
N THR A 279 -1.70 13.53 11.35
CA THR A 279 -0.66 14.40 11.92
C THR A 279 -1.18 15.09 13.17
N ALA A 280 -0.27 15.55 14.04
CA ALA A 280 -0.64 16.27 15.26
C ALA A 280 -1.48 17.54 15.02
N ASP A 281 -1.39 18.13 13.84
CA ASP A 281 -2.04 19.40 13.47
C ASP A 281 -3.36 19.22 12.71
N ASN A 282 -3.72 17.98 12.30
CA ASN A 282 -4.96 17.71 11.57
C ASN A 282 -6.06 17.23 12.52
N ALA A 283 -6.83 18.19 13.07
CA ALA A 283 -7.82 17.93 14.11
C ALA A 283 -8.97 16.99 13.67
N GLU A 284 -9.38 17.02 12.40
CA GLU A 284 -10.49 16.22 11.88
C GLU A 284 -10.13 14.72 11.85
N TYR A 285 -9.02 14.37 11.22
CA TYR A 285 -8.55 12.97 11.18
C TYR A 285 -8.11 12.47 12.56
N LEU A 286 -7.62 13.35 13.41
CA LEU A 286 -7.27 13.00 14.79
C LEU A 286 -8.51 12.59 15.61
N GLU A 287 -9.64 13.32 15.50
CA GLU A 287 -10.90 12.96 16.16
C GLU A 287 -11.45 11.63 15.64
N GLU A 288 -11.39 11.41 14.31
CA GLU A 288 -11.80 10.15 13.69
C GLU A 288 -10.97 8.96 14.18
N ALA A 289 -9.63 9.11 14.23
CA ALA A 289 -8.75 8.07 14.76
C ALA A 289 -9.04 7.74 16.24
N GLN A 290 -9.29 8.77 17.07
CA GLN A 290 -9.67 8.59 18.48
C GLN A 290 -10.98 7.85 18.64
N ASP A 291 -12.00 8.15 17.80
CA ASP A 291 -13.29 7.45 17.83
C ASP A 291 -13.13 5.97 17.39
N ILE A 292 -12.37 5.69 16.34
CA ILE A 292 -12.07 4.31 15.90
C ILE A 292 -11.37 3.51 17.02
N ILE A 293 -10.33 4.08 17.65
CA ILE A 293 -9.59 3.46 18.76
C ILE A 293 -10.54 3.14 19.94
N LYS A 294 -11.41 4.07 20.28
CA LYS A 294 -12.42 3.90 21.33
C LYS A 294 -13.44 2.82 20.99
N ASP A 295 -13.96 2.81 19.76
CA ASP A 295 -14.99 1.86 19.32
C ASP A 295 -14.44 0.44 19.18
N THR A 296 -13.18 0.27 18.78
CA THR A 296 -12.47 -1.02 18.71
C THR A 296 -11.95 -1.50 20.06
N GLY A 297 -11.93 -0.63 21.07
CA GLY A 297 -11.48 -0.94 22.44
C GLY A 297 -9.97 -1.11 22.59
N VAL A 298 -9.21 -0.56 21.65
CA VAL A 298 -7.74 -0.58 21.66
C VAL A 298 -7.18 0.30 22.79
N THR A 299 -6.18 -0.25 23.50
CA THR A 299 -5.50 0.43 24.62
C THR A 299 -4.00 0.62 24.42
N TYR A 300 -3.42 0.03 23.36
CA TYR A 300 -2.03 0.29 23.00
C TYR A 300 -1.84 1.68 22.39
N THR A 301 -0.63 2.23 22.52
CA THR A 301 -0.28 3.55 22.00
C THR A 301 -0.46 3.61 20.48
N ASN A 302 -1.12 4.68 20.00
CA ASN A 302 -1.26 4.97 18.58
C ASN A 302 -0.57 6.31 18.28
N LEU A 303 0.44 6.28 17.41
CA LEU A 303 1.30 7.41 17.07
C LEU A 303 0.69 8.22 15.93
N CYS A 304 0.83 9.53 15.98
CA CYS A 304 0.69 10.40 14.81
C CYS A 304 1.94 10.30 13.93
N THR A 305 1.81 10.55 12.63
CA THR A 305 2.94 10.65 11.71
C THR A 305 3.82 11.85 12.04
N TRP A 306 5.08 11.81 11.62
CA TRP A 306 6.08 12.87 11.77
C TRP A 306 6.84 13.08 10.46
N ASP A 307 7.55 14.19 10.33
CA ASP A 307 8.38 14.47 9.16
C ASP A 307 9.39 13.35 8.88
N GLY A 308 9.37 12.81 7.68
CA GLY A 308 10.24 11.70 7.27
C GLY A 308 9.79 10.31 7.70
N CYS A 309 8.60 10.17 8.30
CA CYS A 309 8.05 8.89 8.74
C CYS A 309 8.03 7.85 7.61
N GLY A 310 7.52 8.20 6.43
CA GLY A 310 7.45 7.31 5.27
C GLY A 310 8.81 6.87 4.73
N ASN A 311 9.87 7.67 4.94
CA ASN A 311 11.24 7.28 4.59
C ASN A 311 11.84 6.30 5.60
N MET A 312 11.33 6.29 6.83
CA MET A 312 11.78 5.42 7.91
C MET A 312 11.09 4.07 7.92
N LEU A 313 9.78 4.08 7.60
CA LEU A 313 8.90 2.91 7.58
C LEU A 313 8.14 2.91 6.27
N GLU A 314 8.75 2.31 5.24
CA GLU A 314 8.13 2.22 3.92
C GLU A 314 6.89 1.33 3.96
N ALA A 315 5.75 1.85 3.54
CA ALA A 315 4.51 1.09 3.42
C ALA A 315 3.89 1.32 2.04
N VAL A 316 3.64 0.26 1.31
CA VAL A 316 2.96 0.30 -0.01
C VAL A 316 1.44 0.17 0.13
N GLY A 317 0.94 -0.03 1.34
CA GLY A 317 -0.47 -0.12 1.68
C GLY A 317 -0.68 -0.33 3.18
N THR A 318 -1.92 -0.23 3.64
CA THR A 318 -2.30 -0.48 5.04
C THR A 318 -3.26 -1.67 5.15
N PRO A 319 -3.13 -2.49 6.23
CA PRO A 319 -2.10 -2.37 7.25
C PRO A 319 -0.74 -2.90 6.78
N THR A 320 0.33 -2.30 7.29
CA THR A 320 1.70 -2.83 7.19
C THR A 320 2.28 -2.95 8.60
N THR A 321 2.85 -4.10 8.92
CA THR A 321 3.35 -4.37 10.27
C THR A 321 4.85 -4.60 10.27
N TYR A 322 5.58 -3.79 11.04
CA TYR A 322 7.01 -3.89 11.30
C TYR A 322 7.29 -4.42 12.70
N PHE A 323 8.50 -4.92 12.92
CA PHE A 323 8.98 -5.43 14.21
C PHE A 323 10.30 -4.75 14.55
N VAL A 324 10.46 -4.33 15.80
CA VAL A 324 11.58 -3.52 16.29
C VAL A 324 12.11 -4.13 17.58
N ASP A 325 13.43 -4.23 17.71
CA ASP A 325 14.08 -4.68 18.95
C ASP A 325 14.20 -3.55 19.98
N SER A 326 14.72 -3.87 21.17
CA SER A 326 14.92 -2.91 22.25
C SER A 326 15.97 -1.83 21.97
N GLU A 327 16.79 -1.98 20.92
CA GLU A 327 17.75 -0.99 20.45
C GLU A 327 17.18 -0.06 19.38
N GLY A 328 15.89 -0.24 19.00
CA GLY A 328 15.21 0.52 17.96
C GLY A 328 15.53 0.05 16.55
N LYS A 329 16.06 -1.17 16.35
CA LYS A 329 16.37 -1.69 15.02
C LYS A 329 15.25 -2.56 14.49
N LEU A 330 14.94 -2.41 13.20
CA LEU A 330 14.01 -3.29 12.51
C LEU A 330 14.53 -4.73 12.48
N ILE A 331 13.66 -5.69 12.81
CA ILE A 331 13.97 -7.13 12.83
C ILE A 331 13.00 -7.89 11.93
N GLY A 332 13.56 -8.72 11.07
CA GLY A 332 12.79 -9.48 10.09
C GLY A 332 12.10 -8.63 9.03
N GLU A 333 11.42 -9.29 8.12
CA GLU A 333 10.65 -8.63 7.05
C GLU A 333 9.27 -8.20 7.58
N PRO A 334 8.71 -7.05 7.12
CA PRO A 334 7.36 -6.62 7.49
C PRO A 334 6.28 -7.59 6.98
N ILE A 335 5.08 -7.41 7.48
CA ILE A 335 3.88 -8.08 6.99
C ILE A 335 2.98 -7.03 6.35
N LEU A 336 2.62 -7.22 5.08
CA LEU A 336 1.62 -6.43 4.38
C LEU A 336 0.26 -7.13 4.48
N GLY A 337 -0.80 -6.37 4.77
CA GLY A 337 -2.16 -6.87 4.92
C GLY A 337 -2.52 -7.27 6.37
N ALA A 338 -3.83 -7.43 6.62
CA ALA A 338 -4.40 -7.77 7.93
C ALA A 338 -4.20 -9.26 8.25
N HIS A 339 -3.14 -9.58 8.98
CA HIS A 339 -2.75 -10.95 9.34
C HIS A 339 -2.35 -11.05 10.82
N PRO A 340 -3.27 -10.83 11.77
CA PRO A 340 -2.95 -10.81 13.19
C PRO A 340 -2.32 -12.13 13.69
N GLU A 341 -2.73 -13.29 13.14
CA GLU A 341 -2.14 -14.58 13.48
C GLU A 341 -0.66 -14.67 13.09
N LYS A 342 -0.27 -14.18 11.89
CA LYS A 342 1.14 -14.16 11.45
C LYS A 342 1.96 -13.14 12.23
N CYS A 343 1.36 -12.01 12.58
CA CYS A 343 1.98 -11.01 13.44
C CYS A 343 2.31 -11.64 14.81
N LYS A 344 1.37 -12.39 15.38
CA LYS A 344 1.57 -13.11 16.66
C LYS A 344 2.68 -14.13 16.57
N GLU A 345 2.69 -14.97 15.54
CA GLU A 345 3.74 -15.98 15.31
C GLU A 345 5.14 -15.33 15.22
N LYS A 346 5.28 -14.25 14.43
CA LYS A 346 6.57 -13.53 14.33
C LYS A 346 6.97 -12.89 15.67
N MET A 347 6.05 -12.24 16.37
CA MET A 347 6.32 -11.66 17.68
C MET A 347 6.80 -12.70 18.70
N GLU A 348 6.16 -13.87 18.78
CA GLU A 348 6.56 -14.96 19.67
C GLU A 348 7.94 -15.53 19.29
N ALA A 349 8.21 -15.66 17.97
CA ALA A 349 9.52 -16.11 17.51
C ALA A 349 10.63 -15.12 17.89
N PHE A 350 10.43 -13.80 17.68
CA PHE A 350 11.40 -12.77 18.06
C PHE A 350 11.60 -12.68 19.57
N LEU A 351 10.52 -12.72 20.36
CA LEU A 351 10.59 -12.72 21.83
C LEU A 351 11.37 -13.92 22.38
N SER A 352 11.26 -15.08 21.74
CA SER A 352 12.01 -16.29 22.12
C SER A 352 13.52 -16.14 21.84
N GLN A 353 13.92 -15.34 20.85
CA GLN A 353 15.32 -15.08 20.49
C GLN A 353 15.94 -13.97 21.35
N ALA A 354 15.11 -13.04 21.83
CA ALA A 354 15.52 -11.91 22.67
C ALA A 354 15.60 -12.28 24.20
N ALA A 355 15.47 -13.57 24.55
CA ALA A 355 15.43 -14.06 25.91
C ALA A 355 16.82 -14.20 26.54
#